data_354bdf11475c54738c849d910cfc5516
#
_entry.id   354bdf11475c54738c849d910cfc5516
#
_cell.length_a   1.000
_cell.length_b   1.000
_cell.length_c   1.000
_cell.angle_alpha   90.00
_cell.angle_beta   90.00
_cell.angle_gamma   90.00
#
_symmetry.space_group_name_H-M   'P 1'
#
loop_
_entity.id
_entity.type
_entity.pdbx_description
1 polymer ?
#
loop_
_entity_poly.entity_id
_entity_poly.type
_entity_poly.pdbx_seq_one_letter_code
_entity_poly.pdbx_strand_id
1 'polypeptide(L)'
;MASGRLLLAAGAACVIACTPAADIALYPANGAKGVDVDTHLTLTFSEAPTVGNQGWIRIYDLGSGECVDSLDLSVPAGPTESRTYAPDIDYTKVPYDYSRSFVPTNRNTVPGTPSGTAEPTPPEYQLTIIGGFTDAFHFHPVLVRGTSAVIYPHNNVLEYGHKYRVTIDEGIFPARPRKWTFSTKDAAPSLADTLVVDASGAGDYSTLQGALDLIPDFSEKSVVIQVMPGDYEEIVYVRNKTHVTILGSGADVTRVHYANNEVFNPHPLTVKTNERAGTFPQRRAAVAFDHCNDLVLKDITFATDLMGQAEGLFLCGDRIALYGVHIIGDGDALQANGTVYLEGCAIDGGGDTILGRGSLFAYRSAFRNRGGPFTWVRNFKPAHGDVFVECTFESTTDIPADYGRSIFNHGSTYPDAEMVLIDCRVRNLHPLGWSALGEPTVNMLEFNTLDMDTGQPVDVSGRHKFSRQLTLPRDAGLIADYRDPRFVLNGWKPE
;
A
#
# COMPACT_ATOMS: atom_id res chain seq x y z
N MET A 1 -56.84 73.01 -16.90
CA MET A 1 -56.99 71.62 -17.33
C MET A 1 -55.64 70.94 -17.15
N ALA A 2 -55.47 70.21 -16.01
CA ALA A 2 -54.23 69.54 -15.67
C ALA A 2 -54.55 68.04 -15.57
N SER A 3 -53.96 67.30 -16.48
CA SER A 3 -54.11 65.83 -16.50
C SER A 3 -53.02 65.21 -15.61
N GLY A 4 -53.45 64.59 -14.48
CA GLY A 4 -52.59 63.75 -13.63
C GLY A 4 -52.38 62.39 -14.26
N ARG A 5 -51.14 61.95 -14.41
CA ARG A 5 -50.75 60.57 -14.73
C ARG A 5 -50.43 59.80 -13.43
N LEU A 6 -51.20 58.79 -13.21
CA LEU A 6 -50.98 57.81 -12.14
C LEU A 6 -49.87 56.84 -12.59
N LEU A 7 -48.74 56.75 -11.85
CA LEU A 7 -47.75 55.70 -12.00
C LEU A 7 -48.15 54.52 -11.11
N LEU A 8 -48.43 53.36 -11.73
CA LEU A 8 -48.50 52.10 -11.05
C LEU A 8 -47.07 51.54 -10.91
N ALA A 9 -46.59 51.37 -9.69
CA ALA A 9 -45.39 50.62 -9.39
C ALA A 9 -45.73 49.13 -9.32
N ALA A 10 -45.21 48.35 -10.30
CA ALA A 10 -45.29 46.90 -10.25
C ALA A 10 -44.16 46.36 -9.34
N GLY A 11 -44.54 45.87 -8.17
CA GLY A 11 -43.65 45.15 -7.26
C GLY A 11 -43.36 43.76 -7.83
N ALA A 12 -42.13 43.52 -8.29
CA ALA A 12 -41.65 42.17 -8.62
C ALA A 12 -41.42 41.40 -7.32
N ALA A 13 -42.31 40.46 -6.99
CA ALA A 13 -42.07 39.47 -5.93
C ALA A 13 -40.98 38.50 -6.45
N CYS A 14 -39.81 38.59 -5.87
CA CYS A 14 -38.76 37.59 -6.07
C CYS A 14 -39.20 36.27 -5.37
N VAL A 15 -39.74 35.35 -6.14
CA VAL A 15 -39.99 33.97 -5.68
C VAL A 15 -38.62 33.32 -5.62
N ILE A 16 -38.05 33.25 -4.42
CA ILE A 16 -36.91 32.37 -4.17
C ILE A 16 -37.45 30.96 -4.31
N ALA A 17 -37.19 30.36 -5.46
CA ALA A 17 -37.42 28.94 -5.65
C ALA A 17 -36.50 28.21 -4.66
N CYS A 18 -37.05 27.68 -3.57
CA CYS A 18 -36.37 26.66 -2.77
C CYS A 18 -36.17 25.45 -3.69
N THR A 19 -34.99 25.32 -4.27
CA THR A 19 -34.55 24.04 -4.83
C THR A 19 -34.66 23.00 -3.72
N PRO A 20 -35.33 21.86 -3.93
CA PRO A 20 -35.35 20.79 -2.93
C PRO A 20 -33.87 20.40 -2.71
N ALA A 21 -33.48 20.26 -1.45
CA ALA A 21 -32.19 19.74 -1.09
C ALA A 21 -31.99 18.43 -1.87
N ALA A 22 -30.97 18.40 -2.71
CA ALA A 22 -30.63 17.20 -3.45
C ALA A 22 -30.55 16.04 -2.45
N ASP A 23 -31.28 14.95 -2.71
CA ASP A 23 -31.23 13.77 -1.86
C ASP A 23 -29.82 13.22 -1.88
N ILE A 24 -29.09 13.38 -0.77
CA ILE A 24 -27.75 12.82 -0.57
C ILE A 24 -27.93 11.44 -0.02
N ALA A 25 -27.41 10.42 -0.72
CA ALA A 25 -27.35 9.08 -0.15
C ALA A 25 -26.16 9.00 0.82
N LEU A 26 -26.35 8.35 1.95
CA LEU A 26 -25.37 8.21 3.02
C LEU A 26 -24.99 6.75 3.22
N TYR A 27 -23.71 6.49 3.40
CA TYR A 27 -23.21 5.22 3.91
C TYR A 27 -22.24 5.51 5.08
N PRO A 28 -22.45 4.90 6.26
CA PRO A 28 -23.66 4.14 6.65
C PRO A 28 -24.92 5.00 6.56
N ALA A 29 -26.07 4.39 6.24
CA ALA A 29 -27.34 5.11 6.19
C ALA A 29 -27.67 5.74 7.55
N ASN A 30 -28.38 6.88 7.54
CA ASN A 30 -28.77 7.51 8.81
C ASN A 30 -29.63 6.56 9.66
N GLY A 31 -29.19 6.27 10.88
CA GLY A 31 -29.79 5.33 11.80
C GLY A 31 -29.40 3.87 11.57
N ALA A 32 -28.43 3.58 10.71
CA ALA A 32 -27.90 2.24 10.51
C ALA A 32 -27.41 1.61 11.82
N LYS A 33 -27.50 0.28 11.89
CA LYS A 33 -27.03 -0.52 13.04
C LYS A 33 -26.12 -1.61 12.58
N GLY A 34 -25.23 -2.05 13.47
CA GLY A 34 -24.27 -3.12 13.18
C GLY A 34 -23.23 -2.73 12.13
N VAL A 35 -22.86 -1.46 12.10
CA VAL A 35 -21.82 -0.92 11.21
C VAL A 35 -20.44 -1.36 11.69
N ASP A 36 -19.52 -1.60 10.76
CA ASP A 36 -18.15 -1.96 11.08
C ASP A 36 -17.43 -0.81 11.79
N VAL A 37 -16.53 -1.15 12.71
CA VAL A 37 -15.76 -0.15 13.47
C VAL A 37 -14.69 0.56 12.64
N ASP A 38 -14.35 0.00 11.49
CA ASP A 38 -13.37 0.51 10.52
C ASP A 38 -14.02 1.12 9.26
N THR A 39 -15.34 1.37 9.34
CA THR A 39 -16.10 1.89 8.19
C THR A 39 -15.63 3.27 7.75
N HIS A 40 -15.57 3.47 6.44
CA HIS A 40 -15.50 4.82 5.85
C HIS A 40 -16.91 5.42 5.79
N LEU A 41 -16.99 6.75 5.74
CA LEU A 41 -18.25 7.48 5.67
C LEU A 41 -18.43 8.05 4.26
N THR A 42 -19.54 7.75 3.58
CA THR A 42 -19.72 8.17 2.19
C THR A 42 -20.97 9.03 2.02
N LEU A 43 -20.81 10.14 1.29
CA LEU A 43 -21.92 10.95 0.79
C LEU A 43 -21.95 10.80 -0.74
N THR A 44 -23.06 10.33 -1.29
CA THR A 44 -23.25 10.24 -2.74
C THR A 44 -24.22 11.31 -3.20
N PHE A 45 -23.79 12.10 -4.16
CA PHE A 45 -24.48 13.24 -4.75
C PHE A 45 -25.01 12.89 -6.16
N SER A 46 -25.82 13.77 -6.73
CA SER A 46 -26.24 13.64 -8.14
C SER A 46 -25.12 13.91 -9.15
N GLU A 47 -24.10 14.70 -8.74
CA GLU A 47 -22.93 15.07 -9.53
C GLU A 47 -21.69 15.00 -8.66
N ALA A 48 -20.49 14.98 -9.28
CA ALA A 48 -19.23 14.96 -8.54
C ALA A 48 -19.16 16.19 -7.60
N PRO A 49 -19.01 15.98 -6.28
CA PRO A 49 -18.97 17.09 -5.34
C PRO A 49 -17.64 17.81 -5.38
N THR A 50 -17.67 19.12 -5.13
CA THR A 50 -16.49 19.87 -4.73
C THR A 50 -16.31 19.75 -3.22
N VAL A 51 -15.06 19.67 -2.76
CA VAL A 51 -14.70 19.62 -1.34
C VAL A 51 -14.07 20.97 -0.97
N GLY A 52 -14.64 21.66 0.03
CA GLY A 52 -14.06 22.87 0.59
C GLY A 52 -12.80 22.55 1.43
N ASN A 53 -11.93 23.52 1.53
CA ASN A 53 -10.66 23.44 2.27
C ASN A 53 -10.71 24.19 3.61
N GLN A 54 -11.88 24.32 4.19
CA GLN A 54 -12.09 24.96 5.50
C GLN A 54 -13.22 24.25 6.22
N GLY A 55 -13.14 24.19 7.55
CA GLY A 55 -14.17 23.59 8.39
C GLY A 55 -13.83 22.17 8.84
N TRP A 56 -14.73 21.61 9.64
CA TRP A 56 -14.53 20.38 10.35
C TRP A 56 -15.57 19.33 10.01
N ILE A 57 -15.12 18.10 9.90
CA ILE A 57 -15.97 16.89 9.98
C ILE A 57 -15.69 16.27 11.35
N ARG A 58 -16.73 16.03 12.16
CA ARG A 58 -16.57 15.51 13.52
C ARG A 58 -17.48 14.32 13.77
N ILE A 59 -16.98 13.37 14.53
CA ILE A 59 -17.71 12.19 14.99
C ILE A 59 -17.83 12.29 16.51
N TYR A 60 -19.05 12.21 16.99
CA TYR A 60 -19.38 12.24 18.42
C TYR A 60 -19.94 10.91 18.86
N ASP A 61 -19.45 10.38 19.95
CA ASP A 61 -20.09 9.29 20.67
C ASP A 61 -21.34 9.84 21.39
N LEU A 62 -22.48 9.25 21.13
CA LEU A 62 -23.75 9.70 21.74
C LEU A 62 -23.97 9.19 23.17
N GLY A 63 -23.21 8.18 23.62
CA GLY A 63 -23.22 7.67 24.97
C GLY A 63 -22.47 8.58 25.93
N SER A 64 -21.24 8.97 25.59
CA SER A 64 -20.40 9.86 26.41
C SER A 64 -20.63 11.35 26.09
N GLY A 65 -21.07 11.68 24.88
CA GLY A 65 -21.13 13.04 24.35
C GLY A 65 -19.79 13.59 23.86
N GLU A 66 -18.72 12.80 23.89
CA GLU A 66 -17.38 13.22 23.48
C GLU A 66 -17.23 13.26 21.97
N CYS A 67 -16.41 14.19 21.47
CA CYS A 67 -15.91 14.18 20.10
C CYS A 67 -14.78 13.14 20.02
N VAL A 68 -15.04 12.01 19.39
CA VAL A 68 -14.07 10.89 19.27
C VAL A 68 -13.18 11.02 18.07
N ASP A 69 -13.61 11.80 17.07
CA ASP A 69 -12.80 12.11 15.89
C ASP A 69 -13.11 13.48 15.31
N SER A 70 -12.09 14.14 14.75
CA SER A 70 -12.24 15.43 14.10
C SER A 70 -11.24 15.59 12.97
N LEU A 71 -11.74 15.93 11.79
CA LEU A 71 -10.96 16.17 10.58
C LEU A 71 -11.04 17.66 10.25
N ASP A 72 -9.91 18.37 10.34
CA ASP A 72 -9.80 19.78 9.96
C ASP A 72 -9.42 19.89 8.48
N LEU A 73 -10.34 20.28 7.63
CA LEU A 73 -10.08 20.37 6.19
C LEU A 73 -9.23 21.59 5.79
N SER A 74 -8.86 22.45 6.72
CA SER A 74 -7.84 23.48 6.48
C SER A 74 -6.41 22.92 6.49
N VAL A 75 -6.23 21.73 7.06
CA VAL A 75 -4.95 21.01 7.10
C VAL A 75 -4.82 20.14 5.85
N PRO A 76 -3.77 20.32 5.01
CA PRO A 76 -3.59 19.53 3.81
C PRO A 76 -3.26 18.06 4.12
N ALA A 77 -3.58 17.16 3.19
CA ALA A 77 -3.41 15.71 3.37
C ALA A 77 -1.94 15.30 3.60
N GLY A 78 -1.03 15.86 2.83
CA GLY A 78 0.40 15.54 2.90
C GLY A 78 1.21 16.37 1.91
N PRO A 79 2.53 16.21 1.91
CA PRO A 79 3.40 16.89 0.97
C PRO A 79 3.18 16.37 -0.46
N THR A 80 3.27 17.28 -1.44
CA THR A 80 3.12 16.96 -2.88
C THR A 80 4.41 17.18 -3.67
N GLU A 81 5.44 17.75 -3.06
CA GLU A 81 6.71 18.04 -3.69
C GLU A 81 7.83 17.23 -3.05
N SER A 82 8.73 16.71 -3.88
CA SER A 82 9.92 16.00 -3.40
C SER A 82 10.81 16.91 -2.58
N ARG A 83 11.39 16.37 -1.52
CA ARG A 83 12.45 17.06 -0.80
C ARG A 83 13.65 17.24 -1.71
N THR A 84 14.17 18.47 -1.77
CA THR A 84 15.46 18.71 -2.40
C THR A 84 16.54 18.43 -1.38
N TYR A 85 17.38 17.43 -1.64
CA TYR A 85 18.54 17.14 -0.81
C TYR A 85 19.66 18.11 -1.19
N ALA A 86 19.81 19.18 -0.39
CA ALA A 86 20.92 20.11 -0.54
C ALA A 86 22.00 19.80 0.49
N PRO A 87 23.30 19.91 0.13
CA PRO A 87 24.41 19.53 1.02
C PRO A 87 24.53 20.37 2.30
N ASP A 88 23.97 21.57 2.29
CA ASP A 88 23.98 22.54 3.37
C ASP A 88 22.74 22.49 4.28
N ILE A 89 21.78 21.64 3.96
CA ILE A 89 20.57 21.46 4.77
C ILE A 89 20.80 20.39 5.82
N ASP A 90 20.60 20.76 7.08
CA ASP A 90 20.55 19.81 8.19
C ASP A 90 19.17 19.13 8.21
N TYR A 91 19.09 17.98 7.53
CA TYR A 91 17.86 17.20 7.43
C TYR A 91 17.35 16.64 8.77
N THR A 92 18.17 16.64 9.81
CA THR A 92 17.71 16.28 11.17
C THR A 92 16.76 17.33 11.75
N LYS A 93 16.72 18.52 11.16
CA LYS A 93 15.84 19.63 11.56
C LYS A 93 14.71 19.90 10.60
N VAL A 94 14.58 19.08 9.55
CA VAL A 94 13.46 19.19 8.61
C VAL A 94 12.17 18.75 9.30
N PRO A 95 11.04 19.43 9.08
CA PRO A 95 9.81 19.32 9.88
C PRO A 95 9.02 18.00 9.72
N TYR A 96 9.56 16.97 9.07
CA TYR A 96 8.92 15.66 9.00
C TYR A 96 9.42 14.78 10.16
N ASP A 97 9.02 15.08 11.38
CA ASP A 97 9.23 14.19 12.52
C ASP A 97 7.96 13.37 12.77
N TYR A 98 8.00 12.11 12.34
CA TYR A 98 6.92 11.16 12.51
C TYR A 98 6.98 10.41 13.85
N SER A 99 8.06 10.52 14.58
CA SER A 99 8.22 9.89 15.88
C SER A 99 7.64 10.74 17.00
N ARG A 100 6.37 11.06 16.90
CA ARG A 100 5.73 12.01 17.81
C ARG A 100 4.87 11.30 18.83
N SER A 101 4.68 11.98 19.94
CA SER A 101 3.60 11.63 20.86
C SER A 101 2.27 11.76 20.11
N PHE A 102 1.45 10.76 20.18
CA PHE A 102 0.10 10.85 19.67
C PHE A 102 -0.88 11.06 20.81
N VAL A 103 -1.98 11.72 20.52
CA VAL A 103 -3.12 11.78 21.46
C VAL A 103 -4.00 10.58 21.15
N PRO A 104 -4.09 9.59 22.04
CA PRO A 104 -4.93 8.41 21.78
C PRO A 104 -6.39 8.86 21.69
N THR A 105 -7.01 8.67 20.55
CA THR A 105 -8.47 8.80 20.40
C THR A 105 -9.15 7.45 20.41
N ASN A 106 -8.40 6.39 20.10
CA ASN A 106 -8.86 5.02 20.19
C ASN A 106 -8.71 4.49 21.61
N ARG A 107 -9.76 3.90 22.10
CA ARG A 107 -9.83 3.22 23.38
C ARG A 107 -9.64 1.71 23.26
N ASN A 108 -9.27 1.25 22.06
CA ASN A 108 -8.96 -0.15 21.85
C ASN A 108 -7.72 -0.52 22.65
N THR A 109 -7.88 -1.38 23.63
CA THR A 109 -6.82 -1.83 24.54
C THR A 109 -6.09 -3.08 24.04
N VAL A 110 -6.35 -3.54 22.81
CA VAL A 110 -5.64 -4.70 22.25
C VAL A 110 -4.17 -4.30 22.06
N PRO A 111 -3.23 -5.00 22.70
CA PRO A 111 -1.81 -4.75 22.50
C PRO A 111 -1.42 -4.84 21.02
N GLY A 112 -0.65 -3.90 20.53
CA GLY A 112 -0.25 -3.85 19.13
C GLY A 112 -1.19 -3.07 18.20
N THR A 113 -2.29 -2.51 18.72
CA THR A 113 -3.26 -1.69 17.98
C THR A 113 -3.40 -0.29 18.57
N PRO A 114 -2.36 0.51 18.75
CA PRO A 114 -2.55 1.91 19.09
C PRO A 114 -3.19 2.62 17.90
N SER A 115 -3.98 3.57 18.22
CA SER A 115 -4.76 4.32 17.28
C SER A 115 -4.91 5.73 17.77
N GLY A 116 -5.30 6.59 16.90
CA GLY A 116 -5.56 7.96 17.22
C GLY A 116 -4.99 8.93 16.21
N THR A 117 -5.12 10.20 16.52
CA THR A 117 -4.50 11.28 15.78
C THR A 117 -3.12 11.57 16.33
N ALA A 118 -2.13 11.86 15.49
CA ALA A 118 -0.91 12.49 15.93
C ALA A 118 -1.13 14.02 16.01
N GLU A 119 -0.46 14.67 16.95
CA GLU A 119 -0.40 16.13 16.98
C GLU A 119 0.27 16.65 15.69
N PRO A 120 -0.38 17.49 14.87
CA PRO A 120 0.24 18.09 13.69
C PRO A 120 1.45 18.96 14.07
N THR A 121 2.50 18.96 13.23
CA THR A 121 3.59 19.94 13.34
C THR A 121 3.66 20.79 12.09
N PRO A 122 4.16 22.04 12.17
CA PRO A 122 4.44 22.84 10.99
C PRO A 122 5.55 22.22 10.10
N PRO A 123 5.36 22.16 8.76
CA PRO A 123 4.08 22.33 8.09
C PRO A 123 3.08 21.26 8.51
N GLU A 124 1.88 21.68 8.84
CA GLU A 124 0.84 20.78 9.34
C GLU A 124 0.23 19.98 8.21
N TYR A 125 0.19 18.66 8.40
CA TYR A 125 -0.47 17.72 7.50
C TYR A 125 -1.41 16.81 8.28
N GLN A 126 -2.38 16.22 7.59
CA GLN A 126 -3.23 15.19 8.18
C GLN A 126 -2.37 13.99 8.60
N LEU A 127 -2.56 13.52 9.82
CA LEU A 127 -1.78 12.43 10.39
C LEU A 127 -2.68 11.42 11.07
N THR A 128 -2.51 10.15 10.75
CA THR A 128 -3.17 9.04 11.44
C THR A 128 -2.15 8.00 11.89
N ILE A 129 -2.46 7.27 12.95
CA ILE A 129 -1.62 6.18 13.45
C ILE A 129 -2.17 4.86 12.91
N ILE A 130 -1.32 4.05 12.28
CA ILE A 130 -1.70 2.78 11.69
C ILE A 130 -0.84 1.65 12.25
N GLY A 131 -1.43 0.47 12.46
CA GLY A 131 -0.71 -0.77 12.71
C GLY A 131 0.04 -0.85 14.04
N GLY A 132 -0.32 -0.08 15.02
CA GLY A 132 0.26 -0.21 16.34
C GLY A 132 1.57 0.56 16.57
N PHE A 133 1.87 1.56 15.78
CA PHE A 133 3.12 2.32 15.86
C PHE A 133 2.89 3.73 16.37
N THR A 134 3.94 4.28 16.96
CA THR A 134 3.98 5.70 17.36
C THR A 134 4.19 6.60 16.14
N ASP A 135 4.53 6.04 15.01
CA ASP A 135 4.69 6.76 13.75
C ASP A 135 3.35 7.11 13.15
N ALA A 136 3.23 8.34 12.72
CA ALA A 136 2.05 8.78 11.99
C ALA A 136 2.26 8.71 10.47
N PHE A 137 1.18 8.49 9.76
CA PHE A 137 1.12 8.48 8.31
C PHE A 137 0.28 9.66 7.83
N HIS A 138 0.72 10.31 6.76
CA HIS A 138 -0.13 11.23 6.02
C HIS A 138 -1.27 10.46 5.35
N PHE A 139 -2.45 11.06 5.34
CA PHE A 139 -3.61 10.46 4.69
C PHE A 139 -4.56 11.52 4.14
N HIS A 140 -5.41 11.13 3.22
CA HIS A 140 -6.45 11.99 2.68
C HIS A 140 -7.71 11.86 3.54
N PRO A 141 -8.15 12.91 4.24
CA PRO A 141 -9.36 12.82 5.07
C PRO A 141 -10.63 12.71 4.26
N VAL A 142 -10.62 13.19 3.02
CA VAL A 142 -11.73 13.09 2.06
C VAL A 142 -11.19 12.85 0.67
N LEU A 143 -11.75 11.84 -0.01
CA LEU A 143 -11.48 11.56 -1.42
C LEU A 143 -12.80 11.61 -2.21
N VAL A 144 -12.74 12.14 -3.44
CA VAL A 144 -13.88 12.15 -4.36
C VAL A 144 -13.71 11.03 -5.37
N ARG A 145 -14.72 10.16 -5.45
CA ARG A 145 -14.77 9.04 -6.39
C ARG A 145 -16.10 9.10 -7.16
N GLY A 146 -16.02 9.50 -8.42
CA GLY A 146 -17.23 9.74 -9.23
C GLY A 146 -18.14 10.78 -8.58
N THR A 147 -19.34 10.38 -8.22
CA THR A 147 -20.33 11.24 -7.52
C THR A 147 -20.27 11.14 -5.99
N SER A 148 -19.33 10.39 -5.45
CA SER A 148 -19.22 10.16 -4.01
C SER A 148 -18.05 10.90 -3.39
N ALA A 149 -18.28 11.49 -2.21
CA ALA A 149 -17.23 11.93 -1.29
C ALA A 149 -17.08 10.86 -0.20
N VAL A 150 -15.88 10.25 -0.13
CA VAL A 150 -15.55 9.26 0.90
C VAL A 150 -14.72 9.95 1.97
N ILE A 151 -15.19 9.88 3.20
CA ILE A 151 -14.53 10.45 4.39
C ILE A 151 -13.84 9.30 5.12
N TYR A 152 -12.56 9.49 5.42
CA TYR A 152 -11.71 8.54 6.12
C TYR A 152 -11.50 9.01 7.56
N PRO A 153 -12.21 8.45 8.54
CA PRO A 153 -11.91 8.69 9.95
C PRO A 153 -10.46 8.28 10.27
N HIS A 154 -9.89 8.83 11.33
CA HIS A 154 -8.63 8.32 11.82
C HIS A 154 -8.75 6.84 12.19
N ASN A 155 -7.64 6.11 12.03
CA ASN A 155 -7.64 4.67 12.26
C ASN A 155 -8.07 4.31 13.69
N ASN A 156 -8.92 3.31 13.82
CA ASN A 156 -9.40 2.75 15.10
C ASN A 156 -10.09 3.75 16.08
N VAL A 157 -10.76 4.78 15.59
CA VAL A 157 -11.47 5.75 16.46
C VAL A 157 -12.88 5.31 16.86
N LEU A 158 -13.49 4.37 16.13
CA LEU A 158 -14.79 3.83 16.46
C LEU A 158 -14.66 2.56 17.31
N GLU A 159 -15.55 2.39 18.28
CA GLU A 159 -15.59 1.25 19.20
C GLU A 159 -16.83 0.38 18.97
N TYR A 160 -16.78 -0.86 19.40
CA TYR A 160 -17.91 -1.78 19.36
C TYR A 160 -19.01 -1.39 20.35
N GLY A 161 -20.28 -1.54 19.96
CA GLY A 161 -21.44 -1.30 20.81
C GLY A 161 -21.77 0.17 21.05
N HIS A 162 -21.18 1.06 20.27
CA HIS A 162 -21.37 2.50 20.42
C HIS A 162 -22.30 3.09 19.36
N LYS A 163 -22.85 4.25 19.66
CA LYS A 163 -23.68 5.01 18.74
C LYS A 163 -23.07 6.37 18.46
N TYR A 164 -22.91 6.68 17.19
CA TYR A 164 -22.22 7.88 16.74
C TYR A 164 -23.13 8.86 16.02
N ARG A 165 -22.71 10.12 16.05
CA ARG A 165 -23.27 11.21 15.25
C ARG A 165 -22.15 11.89 14.48
N VAL A 166 -22.32 12.00 13.16
CA VAL A 166 -21.43 12.76 12.28
C VAL A 166 -21.98 14.16 12.10
N THR A 167 -21.12 15.16 12.19
CA THR A 167 -21.41 16.55 11.85
C THR A 167 -20.42 17.05 10.80
N ILE A 168 -20.91 17.86 9.89
CA ILE A 168 -20.15 18.42 8.79
C ILE A 168 -20.40 19.93 8.77
N ASP A 169 -19.34 20.73 8.85
CA ASP A 169 -19.46 22.18 8.80
C ASP A 169 -19.95 22.65 7.43
N GLU A 170 -20.55 23.83 7.39
CA GLU A 170 -21.06 24.43 6.17
C GLU A 170 -19.92 24.79 5.21
N GLY A 171 -20.13 24.59 3.92
CA GLY A 171 -19.16 24.93 2.88
C GLY A 171 -18.15 23.80 2.54
N ILE A 172 -18.13 22.70 3.30
CA ILE A 172 -17.28 21.53 2.98
C ILE A 172 -17.80 20.81 1.73
N PHE A 173 -19.11 20.56 1.67
CA PHE A 173 -19.76 19.94 0.53
C PHE A 173 -20.88 20.85 -0.03
N PRO A 174 -21.28 20.67 -1.29
CA PRO A 174 -22.39 21.42 -1.88
C PRO A 174 -23.71 21.30 -1.10
N ALA A 175 -23.90 20.16 -0.45
CA ALA A 175 -25.00 19.90 0.48
C ALA A 175 -24.54 18.96 1.60
N ARG A 176 -25.23 18.99 2.73
CA ARG A 176 -24.89 18.17 3.91
C ARG A 176 -26.13 17.57 4.53
N PRO A 177 -26.03 16.39 5.17
CA PRO A 177 -27.15 15.80 5.87
C PRO A 177 -27.53 16.64 7.10
N ARG A 178 -28.82 16.79 7.36
CA ARG A 178 -29.30 17.45 8.59
C ARG A 178 -29.05 16.60 9.83
N LYS A 179 -29.05 15.29 9.64
CA LYS A 179 -28.81 14.31 10.70
C LYS A 179 -28.13 13.10 10.11
N TRP A 180 -27.04 12.67 10.75
CA TRP A 180 -26.32 11.45 10.37
C TRP A 180 -25.87 10.72 11.64
N THR A 181 -26.51 9.61 11.93
CA THR A 181 -26.22 8.77 13.09
C THR A 181 -26.14 7.32 12.65
N PHE A 182 -25.33 6.53 13.34
CA PHE A 182 -25.26 5.06 13.16
C PHE A 182 -24.80 4.42 14.47
N SER A 183 -24.91 3.10 14.58
CA SER A 183 -24.33 2.31 15.67
C SER A 183 -23.48 1.19 15.10
N THR A 184 -22.35 0.95 15.76
CA THR A 184 -21.43 -0.12 15.40
C THR A 184 -21.95 -1.49 15.81
N LYS A 185 -21.30 -2.56 15.34
CA LYS A 185 -21.48 -3.93 15.83
C LYS A 185 -21.24 -3.99 17.33
N ASP A 186 -21.93 -4.91 18.00
CA ASP A 186 -21.89 -4.99 19.46
C ASP A 186 -20.56 -5.53 20.01
N ALA A 187 -19.87 -6.39 19.24
CA ALA A 187 -18.60 -7.01 19.63
C ALA A 187 -17.74 -7.35 18.42
N ALA A 188 -16.44 -7.48 18.66
CA ALA A 188 -15.48 -7.98 17.67
C ALA A 188 -15.78 -9.44 17.28
N PRO A 189 -15.50 -9.85 16.03
CA PRO A 189 -15.59 -11.23 15.62
C PRO A 189 -14.58 -12.13 16.37
N SER A 190 -14.83 -13.42 16.36
CA SER A 190 -13.92 -14.40 16.96
C SER A 190 -12.73 -14.66 16.03
N LEU A 191 -11.52 -14.67 16.57
CA LEU A 191 -10.31 -15.11 15.83
C LEU A 191 -10.28 -16.62 15.55
N ALA A 192 -11.24 -17.39 16.05
CA ALA A 192 -11.39 -18.81 15.72
C ALA A 192 -12.05 -19.06 14.36
N ASP A 193 -12.70 -18.04 13.83
CA ASP A 193 -13.41 -18.07 12.55
C ASP A 193 -12.59 -17.38 11.45
N THR A 194 -12.96 -17.60 10.21
CA THR A 194 -12.42 -16.80 9.09
C THR A 194 -12.98 -15.39 9.21
N LEU A 195 -12.11 -14.39 9.21
CA LEU A 195 -12.51 -12.99 9.15
C LEU A 195 -12.88 -12.63 7.70
N VAL A 196 -14.02 -11.98 7.52
CA VAL A 196 -14.47 -11.53 6.20
C VAL A 196 -14.33 -10.01 6.09
N VAL A 197 -13.56 -9.57 5.10
CA VAL A 197 -13.42 -8.15 4.73
C VAL A 197 -14.28 -7.86 3.52
N ASP A 198 -15.20 -6.91 3.63
CA ASP A 198 -16.10 -6.52 2.55
C ASP A 198 -16.32 -5.00 2.56
N ALA A 199 -15.86 -4.32 1.53
CA ALA A 199 -15.97 -2.86 1.38
C ALA A 199 -17.41 -2.35 1.39
N SER A 200 -18.41 -3.21 1.15
CA SER A 200 -19.82 -2.87 1.25
C SER A 200 -20.34 -2.81 2.70
N GLY A 201 -19.54 -3.24 3.69
CA GLY A 201 -19.92 -3.38 5.10
C GLY A 201 -20.76 -4.60 5.41
N ALA A 202 -20.77 -5.60 4.51
CA ALA A 202 -21.47 -6.87 4.74
C ALA A 202 -20.58 -7.93 5.40
N GLY A 203 -19.27 -7.65 5.56
CA GLY A 203 -18.28 -8.52 6.19
C GLY A 203 -18.20 -8.35 7.72
N ASP A 204 -17.10 -8.81 8.29
CA ASP A 204 -16.71 -8.54 9.68
C ASP A 204 -16.06 -7.17 9.81
N TYR A 205 -15.33 -6.77 8.77
CA TYR A 205 -14.61 -5.52 8.59
C TYR A 205 -14.84 -4.95 7.20
N SER A 206 -14.78 -3.64 7.08
CA SER A 206 -14.83 -2.91 5.80
C SER A 206 -13.44 -2.75 5.15
N THR A 207 -12.35 -2.91 5.92
CA THR A 207 -10.97 -2.70 5.50
C THR A 207 -10.07 -3.88 5.86
N LEU A 208 -9.02 -4.09 5.09
CA LEU A 208 -8.00 -5.11 5.41
C LEU A 208 -7.23 -4.73 6.68
N GLN A 209 -6.92 -3.42 6.87
CA GLN A 209 -6.25 -2.94 8.07
C GLN A 209 -7.06 -3.25 9.34
N GLY A 210 -8.37 -3.04 9.32
CA GLY A 210 -9.25 -3.31 10.46
C GLY A 210 -9.23 -4.79 10.87
N ALA A 211 -9.26 -5.70 9.89
CA ALA A 211 -9.16 -7.14 10.15
C ALA A 211 -7.78 -7.53 10.71
N LEU A 212 -6.71 -6.96 10.18
CA LEU A 212 -5.34 -7.21 10.64
C LEU A 212 -5.07 -6.66 12.04
N ASP A 213 -5.69 -5.54 12.39
CA ASP A 213 -5.57 -4.93 13.73
C ASP A 213 -6.17 -5.80 14.84
N LEU A 214 -7.12 -6.67 14.52
CA LEU A 214 -7.68 -7.63 15.48
C LEU A 214 -6.68 -8.73 15.87
N ILE A 215 -5.73 -9.07 15.00
CA ILE A 215 -4.80 -10.17 15.21
C ILE A 215 -3.70 -9.73 16.17
N PRO A 216 -3.50 -10.41 17.32
CA PRO A 216 -2.41 -10.09 18.23
C PRO A 216 -1.03 -10.27 17.59
N ASP A 217 -0.06 -9.48 18.02
CA ASP A 217 1.33 -9.69 17.65
C ASP A 217 1.82 -11.06 18.13
N PHE A 218 2.65 -11.71 17.30
CA PHE A 218 3.24 -13.02 17.57
C PHE A 218 2.21 -14.12 17.90
N SER A 219 1.01 -14.03 17.28
CA SER A 219 -0.03 -15.05 17.48
C SER A 219 0.46 -16.42 16.96
N GLU A 220 0.30 -17.46 17.77
CA GLU A 220 0.53 -18.84 17.35
C GLU A 220 -0.69 -19.46 16.64
N LYS A 221 -1.81 -18.74 16.62
CA LYS A 221 -3.03 -19.18 15.94
C LYS A 221 -3.00 -18.80 14.48
N SER A 222 -3.34 -19.73 13.62
CA SER A 222 -3.58 -19.45 12.22
C SER A 222 -4.88 -18.66 12.06
N VAL A 223 -4.82 -17.58 11.31
CA VAL A 223 -5.96 -16.72 11.00
C VAL A 223 -6.09 -16.62 9.48
N VAL A 224 -7.31 -16.81 8.99
CA VAL A 224 -7.67 -16.59 7.58
C VAL A 224 -8.48 -15.31 7.48
N ILE A 225 -8.07 -14.43 6.57
CA ILE A 225 -8.81 -13.23 6.18
C ILE A 225 -9.29 -13.44 4.74
N GLN A 226 -10.60 -13.58 4.55
CA GLN A 226 -11.22 -13.62 3.23
C GLN A 226 -11.58 -12.19 2.81
N VAL A 227 -10.95 -11.70 1.75
CA VAL A 227 -11.24 -10.37 1.19
C VAL A 227 -12.18 -10.54 0.00
N MET A 228 -13.38 -10.00 0.12
CA MET A 228 -14.42 -10.05 -0.89
C MET A 228 -14.05 -9.18 -2.11
N PRO A 229 -14.68 -9.40 -3.28
CA PRO A 229 -14.46 -8.53 -4.43
C PRO A 229 -14.73 -7.08 -4.08
N GLY A 230 -13.78 -6.18 -4.39
CA GLY A 230 -13.91 -4.76 -4.05
C GLY A 230 -12.64 -3.98 -4.34
N ASP A 231 -12.78 -2.68 -4.29
CA ASP A 231 -11.69 -1.71 -4.39
C ASP A 231 -11.51 -1.08 -3.01
N TYR A 232 -10.42 -1.45 -2.33
CA TYR A 232 -10.11 -1.07 -0.96
C TYR A 232 -9.05 0.01 -0.97
N GLU A 233 -9.47 1.27 -0.87
CA GLU A 233 -8.58 2.42 -0.88
C GLU A 233 -8.11 2.75 0.53
N GLU A 234 -7.02 2.13 0.94
CA GLU A 234 -6.47 2.22 2.29
C GLU A 234 -4.95 2.05 2.32
N ILE A 235 -4.28 2.63 3.31
CA ILE A 235 -2.91 2.30 3.66
C ILE A 235 -2.96 1.11 4.63
N VAL A 236 -2.23 0.04 4.32
CA VAL A 236 -2.10 -1.12 5.20
C VAL A 236 -0.68 -1.23 5.72
N TYR A 237 -0.52 -1.12 7.05
CA TYR A 237 0.76 -1.28 7.71
C TYR A 237 0.62 -2.10 8.97
N VAL A 238 1.28 -3.26 9.00
CA VAL A 238 1.28 -4.15 10.15
C VAL A 238 2.67 -4.68 10.47
N ARG A 239 2.86 -5.07 11.72
CA ARG A 239 4.11 -5.67 12.21
C ARG A 239 3.80 -6.88 13.08
N ASN A 240 4.78 -7.80 13.13
CA ASN A 240 4.79 -8.93 14.05
C ASN A 240 3.61 -9.89 13.90
N LYS A 241 2.94 -9.90 12.75
CA LYS A 241 1.87 -10.86 12.47
C LYS A 241 2.46 -12.19 12.02
N THR A 242 1.93 -13.27 12.56
CA THR A 242 2.37 -14.64 12.26
C THR A 242 1.18 -15.51 11.94
N HIS A 243 1.38 -16.51 11.04
CA HIS A 243 0.37 -17.49 10.65
C HIS A 243 -0.91 -16.88 10.08
N VAL A 244 -0.76 -15.83 9.24
CA VAL A 244 -1.88 -15.14 8.60
C VAL A 244 -1.99 -15.53 7.14
N THR A 245 -3.19 -15.89 6.72
CA THR A 245 -3.52 -16.12 5.31
C THR A 245 -4.52 -15.09 4.84
N ILE A 246 -4.18 -14.31 3.82
CA ILE A 246 -5.06 -13.34 3.17
C ILE A 246 -5.46 -13.90 1.82
N LEU A 247 -6.76 -14.17 1.66
CA LEU A 247 -7.35 -14.71 0.44
C LEU A 247 -8.21 -13.66 -0.23
N GLY A 248 -7.78 -13.13 -1.36
CA GLY A 248 -8.63 -12.35 -2.25
C GLY A 248 -9.62 -13.25 -3.00
N SER A 249 -10.48 -12.64 -3.75
CA SER A 249 -11.49 -13.31 -4.60
C SER A 249 -11.06 -13.38 -6.07
N GLY A 250 -9.82 -12.99 -6.36
CA GLY A 250 -9.20 -12.89 -7.67
C GLY A 250 -8.44 -11.56 -7.78
N ALA A 251 -7.23 -11.57 -8.34
CA ALA A 251 -6.42 -10.37 -8.45
C ALA A 251 -7.03 -9.28 -9.36
N ASP A 252 -7.91 -9.66 -10.26
CA ASP A 252 -8.65 -8.74 -11.15
C ASP A 252 -9.90 -8.11 -10.53
N VAL A 253 -10.37 -8.63 -9.39
CA VAL A 253 -11.61 -8.19 -8.74
C VAL A 253 -11.43 -7.77 -7.28
N THR A 254 -10.26 -8.05 -6.67
CA THR A 254 -9.95 -7.66 -5.29
C THR A 254 -8.67 -6.84 -5.29
N ARG A 255 -8.79 -5.55 -5.01
CA ARG A 255 -7.66 -4.62 -5.05
C ARG A 255 -7.57 -3.84 -3.75
N VAL A 256 -6.40 -3.85 -3.12
CA VAL A 256 -6.04 -2.96 -2.01
C VAL A 256 -5.01 -1.96 -2.53
N HIS A 257 -5.31 -0.68 -2.42
CA HIS A 257 -4.48 0.36 -3.01
C HIS A 257 -4.53 1.67 -2.25
N TYR A 258 -3.53 2.51 -2.46
CA TYR A 258 -3.53 3.88 -1.96
C TYR A 258 -2.60 4.78 -2.76
N ALA A 259 -2.90 6.07 -2.80
CA ALA A 259 -2.04 7.08 -3.37
C ALA A 259 -0.88 7.39 -2.41
N ASN A 260 0.14 6.52 -2.39
CA ASN A 260 1.30 6.59 -1.49
C ASN A 260 2.62 6.48 -2.26
N ASN A 261 3.61 7.24 -1.84
CA ASN A 261 4.99 7.19 -2.32
C ASN A 261 5.94 7.90 -1.33
N GLU A 262 7.24 7.99 -1.65
CA GLU A 262 8.23 8.65 -0.78
C GLU A 262 8.02 10.16 -0.63
N VAL A 263 7.27 10.80 -1.53
CA VAL A 263 6.93 12.23 -1.42
C VAL A 263 5.81 12.42 -0.42
N PHE A 264 4.75 11.63 -0.55
CA PHE A 264 3.56 11.73 0.31
C PHE A 264 3.85 11.25 1.74
N ASN A 265 4.50 10.10 1.90
CA ASN A 265 4.95 9.58 3.20
C ASN A 265 6.47 9.38 3.19
N PRO A 266 7.26 10.47 3.31
CA PRO A 266 8.70 10.40 3.22
C PRO A 266 9.32 9.61 4.38
N HIS A 267 10.43 8.96 4.09
CA HIS A 267 11.24 8.30 5.12
C HIS A 267 11.76 9.32 6.13
N PRO A 268 11.63 9.09 7.45
CA PRO A 268 12.17 9.97 8.45
C PRO A 268 13.70 10.02 8.35
N LEU A 269 14.26 11.21 8.21
CA LEU A 269 15.72 11.37 8.03
C LEU A 269 16.52 11.08 9.30
N THR A 270 15.86 11.17 10.47
CA THR A 270 16.49 10.96 11.78
C THR A 270 16.46 9.51 12.25
N VAL A 271 15.74 8.63 11.55
CA VAL A 271 15.56 7.23 11.94
C VAL A 271 16.15 6.35 10.85
N LYS A 272 17.15 5.56 11.23
CA LYS A 272 17.66 4.51 10.36
C LYS A 272 16.67 3.36 10.31
N THR A 273 16.57 2.78 9.13
CA THR A 273 15.70 1.64 8.85
C THR A 273 15.93 0.51 9.85
N ASN A 274 14.88 0.04 10.50
CA ASN A 274 14.86 -1.08 11.46
C ASN A 274 15.69 -0.88 12.74
N GLU A 275 16.16 0.31 13.03
CA GLU A 275 16.99 0.58 14.22
C GLU A 275 16.20 1.13 15.40
N ARG A 276 14.99 1.62 15.17
CA ARG A 276 14.15 2.20 16.20
C ARG A 276 12.86 1.41 16.35
N ALA A 277 12.61 0.92 17.55
CA ALA A 277 11.35 0.23 17.85
C ALA A 277 10.13 1.15 17.61
N GLY A 278 9.09 0.62 16.99
CA GLY A 278 7.86 1.34 16.70
C GLY A 278 7.91 2.24 15.46
N THR A 279 8.97 2.15 14.64
CA THR A 279 9.03 2.86 13.37
C THR A 279 9.12 1.88 12.21
N PHE A 280 8.42 2.15 11.11
CA PHE A 280 8.59 1.40 9.88
C PHE A 280 9.88 1.81 9.16
N PRO A 281 10.59 0.85 8.54
CA PRO A 281 11.76 1.14 7.73
C PRO A 281 11.43 2.01 6.53
N GLN A 282 10.23 1.87 5.99
CA GLN A 282 9.71 2.65 4.87
C GLN A 282 8.22 2.91 5.06
N ARG A 283 7.76 4.08 4.59
CA ARG A 283 6.37 4.50 4.70
C ARG A 283 5.70 4.71 3.34
N ARG A 284 6.43 4.50 2.27
CA ARG A 284 6.02 4.79 0.90
C ARG A 284 5.23 3.67 0.24
N ALA A 285 5.22 2.45 0.81
CA ALA A 285 4.41 1.37 0.32
C ALA A 285 2.92 1.59 0.60
N ALA A 286 2.06 1.17 -0.32
CA ALA A 286 0.62 1.15 -0.07
C ALA A 286 0.26 0.08 0.97
N VAL A 287 0.91 -1.10 0.87
CA VAL A 287 0.72 -2.22 1.79
C VAL A 287 2.06 -2.70 2.31
N ALA A 288 2.21 -2.83 3.63
CA ALA A 288 3.44 -3.26 4.28
C ALA A 288 3.21 -4.28 5.39
N PHE A 289 3.97 -5.38 5.30
CA PHE A 289 4.07 -6.41 6.33
C PHE A 289 5.51 -6.45 6.85
N ASP A 290 5.73 -5.91 8.05
CA ASP A 290 7.06 -5.81 8.66
C ASP A 290 7.21 -6.84 9.80
N HIS A 291 8.29 -7.62 9.79
CA HIS A 291 8.53 -8.71 10.72
C HIS A 291 7.35 -9.71 10.81
N CYS A 292 6.71 -9.99 9.66
CA CYS A 292 5.62 -10.93 9.55
C CYS A 292 6.14 -12.27 9.03
N ASN A 293 5.82 -13.36 9.72
CA ASN A 293 6.29 -14.70 9.36
C ASN A 293 5.11 -15.64 9.08
N ASP A 294 5.35 -16.68 8.28
CA ASP A 294 4.30 -17.64 7.93
C ASP A 294 3.07 -16.93 7.33
N LEU A 295 3.34 -15.99 6.43
CA LEU A 295 2.30 -15.20 5.75
C LEU A 295 1.99 -15.81 4.39
N VAL A 296 0.71 -15.96 4.09
CA VAL A 296 0.24 -16.36 2.76
C VAL A 296 -0.67 -15.28 2.19
N LEU A 297 -0.32 -14.78 1.00
CA LEU A 297 -1.11 -13.80 0.24
C LEU A 297 -1.57 -14.47 -1.05
N LYS A 298 -2.86 -14.42 -1.35
CA LYS A 298 -3.39 -15.16 -2.49
C LYS A 298 -4.51 -14.40 -3.23
N ASP A 299 -4.45 -14.43 -4.57
CA ASP A 299 -5.50 -13.99 -5.49
C ASP A 299 -6.00 -12.55 -5.19
N ILE A 300 -5.07 -11.60 -5.03
CA ILE A 300 -5.34 -10.21 -4.66
C ILE A 300 -4.37 -9.26 -5.36
N THR A 301 -4.80 -8.03 -5.62
CA THR A 301 -3.93 -6.97 -6.13
C THR A 301 -3.56 -6.00 -5.00
N PHE A 302 -2.26 -5.70 -4.88
CA PHE A 302 -1.72 -4.62 -4.05
C PHE A 302 -1.12 -3.54 -4.96
N ALA A 303 -1.53 -2.28 -4.77
CA ALA A 303 -1.14 -1.23 -5.71
C ALA A 303 -0.87 0.11 -5.01
N THR A 304 0.08 0.87 -5.54
CA THR A 304 0.13 2.31 -5.30
C THR A 304 -0.42 3.06 -6.52
N ASP A 305 -1.09 4.17 -6.28
CA ASP A 305 -1.66 5.01 -7.33
C ASP A 305 -0.72 6.18 -7.71
N LEU A 306 0.44 6.30 -7.06
CA LEU A 306 1.44 7.33 -7.34
C LEU A 306 2.67 6.74 -8.02
N MET A 307 3.36 7.60 -8.76
CA MET A 307 4.66 7.32 -9.37
C MET A 307 5.80 7.75 -8.44
N GLY A 308 7.03 7.38 -8.81
CA GLY A 308 8.25 7.68 -8.07
C GLY A 308 8.75 6.44 -7.32
N GLN A 309 9.37 6.62 -6.17
CA GLN A 309 9.66 5.49 -5.28
C GLN A 309 8.37 5.14 -4.52
N ALA A 310 7.72 4.11 -4.98
CA ALA A 310 6.34 3.81 -4.65
C ALA A 310 6.06 2.32 -4.73
N GLU A 311 6.23 1.62 -3.61
CA GLU A 311 5.93 0.19 -3.53
C GLU A 311 4.42 -0.06 -3.48
N GLY A 312 3.95 -0.99 -4.30
CA GLY A 312 2.64 -1.60 -4.09
C GLY A 312 2.65 -2.48 -2.84
N LEU A 313 3.78 -3.20 -2.63
CA LEU A 313 3.92 -4.14 -1.51
C LEU A 313 5.33 -4.11 -0.91
N PHE A 314 5.39 -3.99 0.42
CA PHE A 314 6.59 -4.20 1.23
C PHE A 314 6.45 -5.45 2.09
N LEU A 315 7.43 -6.33 2.03
CA LEU A 315 7.51 -7.57 2.80
C LEU A 315 8.82 -7.62 3.58
N CYS A 316 8.74 -7.90 4.87
CA CYS A 316 9.88 -8.18 5.72
C CYS A 316 9.53 -9.31 6.69
N GLY A 317 10.21 -10.44 6.56
CA GLY A 317 9.99 -11.61 7.41
C GLY A 317 10.35 -12.91 6.73
N ASP A 318 10.09 -14.01 7.43
CA ASP A 318 10.43 -15.34 6.95
C ASP A 318 9.19 -16.15 6.56
N ARG A 319 9.35 -16.99 5.55
CA ARG A 319 8.31 -17.90 5.04
C ARG A 319 7.04 -17.16 4.61
N ILE A 320 7.24 -16.19 3.68
CA ILE A 320 6.17 -15.44 3.05
C ILE A 320 5.91 -16.02 1.66
N ALA A 321 4.68 -16.48 1.41
CA ALA A 321 4.27 -17.07 0.13
C ALA A 321 3.18 -16.25 -0.55
N LEU A 322 3.36 -15.98 -1.84
CA LEU A 322 2.41 -15.27 -2.69
C LEU A 322 1.97 -16.16 -3.85
N TYR A 323 0.66 -16.31 -4.04
CA TYR A 323 0.06 -17.08 -5.13
C TYR A 323 -0.94 -16.24 -5.91
N GLY A 324 -0.72 -16.10 -7.21
CA GLY A 324 -1.64 -15.34 -8.06
C GLY A 324 -1.83 -13.88 -7.65
N VAL A 325 -0.84 -13.30 -6.95
CA VAL A 325 -0.88 -11.90 -6.49
C VAL A 325 -0.42 -10.98 -7.61
N HIS A 326 -1.13 -9.86 -7.80
CA HIS A 326 -0.69 -8.79 -8.68
C HIS A 326 -0.18 -7.61 -7.85
N ILE A 327 1.06 -7.18 -8.08
CA ILE A 327 1.68 -6.04 -7.42
C ILE A 327 1.90 -4.94 -8.45
N ILE A 328 1.39 -3.76 -8.16
CA ILE A 328 1.51 -2.58 -9.02
C ILE A 328 2.20 -1.48 -8.24
N GLY A 329 3.37 -1.09 -8.73
CA GLY A 329 4.14 0.02 -8.18
C GLY A 329 4.79 0.84 -9.28
N ASP A 330 5.75 1.67 -8.88
CA ASP A 330 6.59 2.37 -9.85
C ASP A 330 8.07 2.03 -9.58
N GLY A 331 8.92 2.95 -9.25
CA GLY A 331 10.22 2.59 -8.72
C GLY A 331 10.02 1.78 -7.43
N ASP A 332 10.71 0.63 -7.32
CA ASP A 332 10.65 -0.23 -6.13
C ASP A 332 9.26 -0.90 -5.91
N ALA A 333 8.60 -1.39 -6.95
CA ALA A 333 7.22 -1.90 -6.86
C ALA A 333 7.01 -2.99 -5.78
N LEU A 334 7.97 -3.93 -5.67
CA LEU A 334 8.02 -4.92 -4.59
C LEU A 334 9.33 -4.77 -3.80
N GLN A 335 9.23 -4.51 -2.52
CA GLN A 335 10.38 -4.70 -1.63
C GLN A 335 10.23 -5.98 -0.83
N ALA A 336 11.18 -6.92 -0.99
CA ALA A 336 11.20 -8.22 -0.33
C ALA A 336 12.45 -8.36 0.55
N ASN A 337 12.28 -8.33 1.88
CA ASN A 337 13.35 -8.53 2.86
C ASN A 337 13.06 -9.79 3.68
N GLY A 338 13.85 -10.84 3.48
CA GLY A 338 13.65 -12.11 4.18
C GLY A 338 13.52 -13.29 3.24
N THR A 339 12.62 -14.22 3.53
CA THR A 339 12.43 -15.45 2.75
C THR A 339 11.07 -15.39 2.06
N VAL A 340 11.06 -15.20 0.73
CA VAL A 340 9.84 -14.92 -0.05
C VAL A 340 9.71 -15.88 -1.23
N TYR A 341 8.54 -16.50 -1.37
CA TYR A 341 8.15 -17.36 -2.49
C TYR A 341 7.03 -16.70 -3.30
N LEU A 342 7.19 -16.68 -4.62
CA LEU A 342 6.17 -16.19 -5.57
C LEU A 342 5.79 -17.29 -6.54
N GLU A 343 4.50 -17.54 -6.76
CA GLU A 343 4.02 -18.44 -7.80
C GLU A 343 2.83 -17.85 -8.56
N GLY A 344 2.95 -17.79 -9.88
CA GLY A 344 1.88 -17.28 -10.74
C GLY A 344 1.55 -15.81 -10.51
N CYS A 345 2.48 -15.03 -9.97
CA CYS A 345 2.30 -13.63 -9.64
C CYS A 345 2.59 -12.72 -10.85
N ALA A 346 2.06 -11.50 -10.81
CA ALA A 346 2.40 -10.43 -11.75
C ALA A 346 2.94 -9.22 -10.97
N ILE A 347 4.07 -8.66 -11.41
CA ILE A 347 4.65 -7.47 -10.81
C ILE A 347 4.91 -6.42 -11.89
N ASP A 348 4.29 -5.27 -11.75
CA ASP A 348 4.40 -4.12 -12.64
C ASP A 348 5.15 -2.99 -11.96
N GLY A 349 6.25 -2.51 -12.57
CA GLY A 349 7.08 -1.46 -12.01
C GLY A 349 7.69 -0.50 -13.02
N GLY A 350 8.46 0.45 -12.55
CA GLY A 350 9.12 1.48 -13.36
C GLY A 350 10.64 1.37 -13.41
N GLY A 351 11.25 0.83 -12.39
CA GLY A 351 12.69 0.61 -12.26
C GLY A 351 12.97 0.09 -10.87
N ASP A 352 14.04 -0.72 -10.70
CA ASP A 352 14.27 -1.50 -9.49
C ASP A 352 12.97 -2.20 -9.04
N THR A 353 12.21 -2.73 -10.02
CA THR A 353 10.86 -3.28 -9.83
C THR A 353 10.77 -4.20 -8.62
N ILE A 354 11.85 -4.96 -8.35
CA ILE A 354 12.06 -5.74 -7.13
C ILE A 354 13.32 -5.24 -6.45
N LEU A 355 13.24 -5.01 -5.16
CA LEU A 355 14.41 -4.81 -4.35
C LEU A 355 14.28 -5.56 -3.02
N GLY A 356 15.39 -5.96 -2.45
CA GLY A 356 15.36 -6.73 -1.22
C GLY A 356 16.75 -7.11 -0.73
N ARG A 357 16.80 -7.68 0.48
CA ARG A 357 18.04 -8.14 1.13
C ARG A 357 17.97 -9.60 1.59
N GLY A 358 16.96 -10.32 1.14
CA GLY A 358 16.74 -11.71 1.52
C GLY A 358 16.96 -12.69 0.38
N SER A 359 16.20 -13.77 0.41
CA SER A 359 16.09 -14.77 -0.65
C SER A 359 14.68 -14.74 -1.21
N LEU A 360 14.58 -14.51 -2.51
CA LEU A 360 13.32 -14.56 -3.24
C LEU A 360 13.38 -15.70 -4.26
N PHE A 361 12.37 -16.55 -4.27
CA PHE A 361 12.19 -17.57 -5.29
C PHE A 361 10.88 -17.31 -6.04
N ALA A 362 10.97 -17.03 -7.32
CA ALA A 362 9.81 -16.80 -8.18
C ALA A 362 9.64 -17.93 -9.19
N TYR A 363 8.44 -18.48 -9.24
CA TYR A 363 8.06 -19.54 -10.17
C TYR A 363 6.88 -19.11 -11.03
N ARG A 364 6.99 -19.27 -12.36
CA ARG A 364 5.95 -18.97 -13.34
C ARG A 364 5.28 -17.61 -13.14
N SER A 365 6.06 -16.62 -12.77
CA SER A 365 5.61 -15.26 -12.51
C SER A 365 6.02 -14.30 -13.63
N ALA A 366 5.28 -13.21 -13.79
CA ALA A 366 5.48 -12.21 -14.83
C ALA A 366 5.97 -10.88 -14.24
N PHE A 367 7.03 -10.35 -14.81
CA PHE A 367 7.63 -9.08 -14.41
C PHE A 367 7.60 -8.11 -15.59
N ARG A 368 6.95 -6.96 -15.38
CA ARG A 368 6.83 -5.91 -16.39
C ARG A 368 7.45 -4.61 -15.86
N ASN A 369 8.19 -3.93 -16.74
CA ASN A 369 8.97 -2.76 -16.36
C ASN A 369 8.91 -1.73 -17.50
N ARG A 370 9.12 -0.46 -17.20
CA ARG A 370 9.12 0.64 -18.18
C ARG A 370 10.50 1.03 -18.70
N GLY A 371 11.53 0.17 -18.52
CA GLY A 371 12.87 0.38 -19.09
C GLY A 371 13.97 0.64 -18.06
N GLY A 372 13.75 0.38 -16.78
CA GLY A 372 14.78 0.34 -15.74
C GLY A 372 15.25 -1.08 -15.46
N PRO A 373 16.11 -1.32 -14.46
CA PRO A 373 16.44 -2.66 -14.00
C PRO A 373 15.22 -3.32 -13.34
N PHE A 374 15.04 -4.63 -13.58
CA PHE A 374 13.99 -5.39 -12.87
C PHE A 374 14.33 -5.56 -11.41
N THR A 375 15.62 -5.75 -11.08
CA THR A 375 16.00 -5.96 -9.69
C THR A 375 17.16 -5.07 -9.27
N TRP A 376 17.12 -4.60 -8.02
CA TRP A 376 18.30 -4.15 -7.32
C TRP A 376 18.70 -5.22 -6.29
N VAL A 377 19.68 -6.02 -6.68
CA VAL A 377 20.10 -7.20 -5.92
C VAL A 377 21.00 -6.77 -4.77
N ARG A 378 20.54 -6.95 -3.54
CA ARG A 378 21.20 -6.44 -2.33
C ARG A 378 21.40 -7.48 -1.24
N ASN A 379 21.31 -8.75 -1.57
CA ASN A 379 21.51 -9.81 -0.59
C ASN A 379 22.98 -9.88 -0.12
N PHE A 380 23.14 -10.44 1.07
CA PHE A 380 24.41 -10.86 1.65
C PHE A 380 24.33 -12.36 1.93
N LYS A 381 25.45 -13.06 1.80
CA LYS A 381 25.52 -14.48 2.20
C LYS A 381 25.11 -14.66 3.66
N PRO A 382 24.38 -15.73 4.01
CA PRO A 382 24.09 -16.91 3.18
C PRO A 382 22.82 -16.80 2.30
N ALA A 383 22.13 -15.66 2.22
CA ALA A 383 20.95 -15.51 1.40
C ALA A 383 21.28 -15.64 -0.10
N HIS A 384 20.39 -16.29 -0.84
CA HIS A 384 20.56 -16.57 -2.28
C HIS A 384 20.08 -15.43 -3.21
N GLY A 385 19.63 -14.28 -2.69
CA GLY A 385 19.14 -13.19 -3.53
C GLY A 385 17.91 -13.59 -4.34
N ASP A 386 17.86 -13.20 -5.62
CA ASP A 386 16.66 -13.31 -6.45
C ASP A 386 16.80 -14.47 -7.46
N VAL A 387 15.97 -15.49 -7.34
CA VAL A 387 15.96 -16.66 -8.23
C VAL A 387 14.63 -16.77 -8.96
N PHE A 388 14.71 -16.84 -10.29
CA PHE A 388 13.55 -16.87 -11.19
C PHE A 388 13.54 -18.15 -12.02
N VAL A 389 12.48 -18.93 -11.92
CA VAL A 389 12.31 -20.19 -12.66
C VAL A 389 11.03 -20.13 -13.49
N GLU A 390 11.14 -20.39 -14.78
CA GLU A 390 10.02 -20.34 -15.74
C GLU A 390 9.25 -18.99 -15.76
N CYS A 391 9.94 -17.89 -15.41
CA CYS A 391 9.36 -16.55 -15.32
C CYS A 391 9.45 -15.78 -16.65
N THR A 392 8.69 -14.70 -16.77
CA THR A 392 8.74 -13.79 -17.90
C THR A 392 9.18 -12.40 -17.49
N PHE A 393 10.00 -11.75 -18.34
CA PHE A 393 10.48 -10.38 -18.14
C PHE A 393 10.22 -9.56 -19.40
N GLU A 394 9.50 -8.46 -19.27
CA GLU A 394 9.13 -7.62 -20.39
C GLU A 394 9.33 -6.14 -20.08
N SER A 395 10.09 -5.42 -20.93
CA SER A 395 9.99 -3.96 -20.96
C SER A 395 8.75 -3.57 -21.77
N THR A 396 7.86 -2.80 -21.14
CA THR A 396 6.58 -2.39 -21.72
C THR A 396 6.68 -1.10 -22.55
N THR A 397 7.90 -0.55 -22.68
CA THR A 397 8.21 0.63 -23.52
C THR A 397 9.25 0.26 -24.58
N ASP A 398 9.60 1.22 -25.44
CA ASP A 398 10.68 1.05 -26.41
C ASP A 398 12.10 1.06 -25.78
N ILE A 399 12.20 1.34 -24.48
CA ILE A 399 13.46 1.35 -23.74
C ILE A 399 13.76 -0.08 -23.25
N PRO A 400 14.87 -0.71 -23.69
CA PRO A 400 15.23 -2.02 -23.17
C PRO A 400 15.51 -1.98 -21.68
N ALA A 401 14.99 -2.96 -20.95
CA ALA A 401 15.23 -3.12 -19.51
C ALA A 401 16.45 -4.02 -19.24
N ASP A 402 17.04 -3.86 -18.06
CA ASP A 402 18.08 -4.75 -17.53
C ASP A 402 17.48 -5.76 -16.55
N TYR A 403 18.08 -6.95 -16.43
CA TYR A 403 17.68 -7.91 -15.39
C TYR A 403 17.90 -7.33 -14.00
N GLY A 404 19.06 -6.68 -13.78
CA GLY A 404 19.32 -6.13 -12.47
C GLY A 404 20.66 -5.42 -12.34
N ARG A 405 20.86 -4.84 -11.17
CA ARG A 405 22.07 -4.14 -10.76
C ARG A 405 22.49 -4.53 -9.34
N SER A 406 23.78 -4.37 -9.01
CA SER A 406 24.30 -4.54 -7.65
C SER A 406 24.99 -3.30 -7.10
N ILE A 407 25.05 -2.22 -7.86
CA ILE A 407 25.69 -0.95 -7.47
C ILE A 407 24.62 0.02 -6.98
N PHE A 408 24.90 0.70 -5.87
CA PHE A 408 24.16 1.85 -5.42
C PHE A 408 24.66 3.15 -6.09
N ASN A 409 23.80 4.16 -6.22
CA ASN A 409 24.10 5.42 -6.92
C ASN A 409 25.31 6.21 -6.35
N HIS A 410 25.75 5.91 -5.14
CA HIS A 410 26.92 6.53 -4.48
C HIS A 410 28.16 5.63 -4.44
N GLY A 411 28.23 4.61 -5.32
CA GLY A 411 29.40 3.73 -5.46
C GLY A 411 29.49 2.59 -4.44
N SER A 412 28.53 2.43 -3.51
CA SER A 412 28.46 1.24 -2.67
C SER A 412 28.07 0.04 -3.51
N THR A 413 28.65 -1.13 -3.22
CA THR A 413 28.41 -2.38 -3.95
C THR A 413 27.93 -3.46 -3.01
N TYR A 414 27.27 -4.46 -3.58
CA TYR A 414 26.83 -5.66 -2.90
C TYR A 414 27.61 -6.86 -3.47
N PRO A 415 28.75 -7.21 -2.88
CA PRO A 415 29.67 -8.21 -3.46
C PRO A 415 29.11 -9.63 -3.46
N ASP A 416 28.11 -9.90 -2.61
CA ASP A 416 27.43 -11.19 -2.54
C ASP A 416 26.14 -11.22 -3.37
N ALA A 417 25.83 -10.16 -4.12
CA ALA A 417 24.61 -10.07 -4.92
C ALA A 417 24.46 -11.30 -5.83
N GLU A 418 23.30 -11.95 -5.74
CA GLU A 418 22.99 -13.15 -6.50
C GLU A 418 21.64 -13.00 -7.21
N MET A 419 21.67 -13.21 -8.53
CA MET A 419 20.46 -13.31 -9.34
C MET A 419 20.58 -14.47 -10.32
N VAL A 420 19.56 -15.32 -10.35
CA VAL A 420 19.57 -16.53 -11.18
C VAL A 420 18.30 -16.61 -12.02
N LEU A 421 18.47 -16.79 -13.33
CA LEU A 421 17.38 -17.01 -14.28
C LEU A 421 17.48 -18.42 -14.87
N ILE A 422 16.42 -19.21 -14.74
CA ILE A 422 16.35 -20.57 -15.29
C ILE A 422 15.04 -20.72 -16.08
N ASP A 423 15.17 -21.12 -17.34
CA ASP A 423 14.04 -21.35 -18.26
C ASP A 423 13.11 -20.12 -18.41
N CYS A 424 13.66 -18.93 -18.26
CA CYS A 424 12.90 -17.67 -18.34
C CYS A 424 12.67 -17.26 -19.80
N ARG A 425 11.66 -16.41 -20.00
CA ARG A 425 11.38 -15.78 -21.29
C ARG A 425 11.46 -14.27 -21.16
N VAL A 426 11.96 -13.62 -22.22
CA VAL A 426 12.24 -12.18 -22.16
C VAL A 426 11.77 -11.46 -23.42
N ARG A 427 11.36 -10.21 -23.25
CA ARG A 427 11.04 -9.28 -24.34
C ARG A 427 11.66 -7.93 -24.08
N ASN A 428 12.32 -7.37 -25.10
CA ASN A 428 12.92 -6.05 -25.08
C ASN A 428 13.87 -5.83 -23.88
N LEU A 429 14.87 -6.71 -23.78
CA LEU A 429 15.93 -6.63 -22.78
C LEU A 429 17.24 -6.12 -23.40
N HIS A 430 18.00 -5.38 -22.59
CA HIS A 430 19.31 -4.92 -22.98
C HIS A 430 20.27 -6.10 -23.21
N PRO A 431 21.10 -6.10 -24.28
CA PRO A 431 22.01 -7.21 -24.57
C PRO A 431 22.98 -7.56 -23.44
N LEU A 432 23.41 -6.59 -22.63
CA LEU A 432 24.26 -6.83 -21.45
C LEU A 432 23.57 -7.69 -20.37
N GLY A 433 22.24 -7.75 -20.36
CA GLY A 433 21.44 -8.40 -19.31
C GLY A 433 21.50 -7.67 -17.97
N TRP A 434 22.68 -7.43 -17.45
CA TRP A 434 22.94 -6.68 -16.22
C TRP A 434 23.83 -5.47 -16.51
N SER A 435 23.36 -4.25 -16.26
CA SER A 435 24.06 -3.03 -16.68
C SER A 435 25.07 -2.51 -15.64
N ALA A 436 24.83 -2.73 -14.36
CA ALA A 436 25.62 -2.12 -13.29
C ALA A 436 25.99 -3.15 -12.21
N LEU A 437 27.02 -3.93 -12.48
CA LEU A 437 27.63 -4.88 -11.54
C LEU A 437 28.98 -4.32 -11.06
N GLY A 438 29.10 -4.13 -9.73
CA GLY A 438 30.26 -3.48 -9.15
C GLY A 438 31.46 -4.38 -8.90
N GLU A 439 31.24 -5.67 -8.70
CA GLU A 439 32.26 -6.61 -8.23
C GLU A 439 32.25 -7.92 -9.03
N PRO A 440 33.39 -8.56 -9.25
CA PRO A 440 33.46 -9.86 -9.91
C PRO A 440 32.94 -11.03 -9.03
N THR A 441 32.70 -10.79 -7.76
CA THR A 441 32.22 -11.79 -6.78
C THR A 441 30.72 -12.00 -6.82
N VAL A 442 29.98 -11.16 -7.55
CA VAL A 442 28.54 -11.32 -7.76
C VAL A 442 28.23 -12.64 -8.47
N ASN A 443 27.08 -13.22 -8.18
CA ASN A 443 26.63 -14.49 -8.75
C ASN A 443 25.42 -14.27 -9.66
N MET A 444 25.69 -13.80 -10.90
CA MET A 444 24.66 -13.53 -11.91
C MET A 444 24.63 -14.68 -12.91
N LEU A 445 23.63 -15.56 -12.80
CA LEU A 445 23.56 -16.82 -13.56
C LEU A 445 22.33 -16.82 -14.50
N GLU A 446 22.53 -17.40 -15.70
CA GLU A 446 21.46 -17.52 -16.68
C GLU A 446 21.52 -18.89 -17.35
N PHE A 447 20.37 -19.57 -17.48
CA PHE A 447 20.22 -20.82 -18.21
C PHE A 447 18.95 -20.84 -19.02
N ASN A 448 19.09 -21.19 -20.32
CA ASN A 448 17.97 -21.45 -21.24
C ASN A 448 16.94 -20.30 -21.29
N THR A 449 17.43 -19.07 -21.48
CA THR A 449 16.55 -17.92 -21.67
C THR A 449 16.08 -17.85 -23.12
N LEU A 450 14.76 -17.70 -23.31
CA LEU A 450 14.12 -17.65 -24.60
C LEU A 450 13.53 -16.27 -24.88
N ASP A 451 13.55 -15.85 -26.12
CA ASP A 451 12.80 -14.70 -26.59
C ASP A 451 11.29 -14.99 -26.59
N MET A 452 10.49 -14.08 -26.07
CA MET A 452 9.02 -14.29 -25.90
C MET A 452 8.27 -14.35 -27.22
N ASP A 453 8.74 -13.62 -28.23
CA ASP A 453 8.05 -13.50 -29.52
C ASP A 453 8.37 -14.65 -30.46
N THR A 454 9.60 -15.08 -30.47
CA THR A 454 10.09 -16.14 -31.39
C THR A 454 10.18 -17.52 -30.74
N GLY A 455 10.25 -17.58 -29.41
CA GLY A 455 10.50 -18.81 -28.66
C GLY A 455 11.90 -19.39 -28.85
N GLN A 456 12.81 -18.66 -29.52
CA GLN A 456 14.19 -19.09 -29.75
C GLN A 456 15.10 -18.65 -28.60
N PRO A 457 16.24 -19.33 -28.38
CA PRO A 457 17.25 -18.88 -27.43
C PRO A 457 17.72 -17.46 -27.75
N VAL A 458 17.85 -16.61 -26.71
CA VAL A 458 18.41 -15.27 -26.87
C VAL A 458 19.93 -15.33 -27.09
N ASP A 459 20.47 -14.34 -27.79
CA ASP A 459 21.93 -14.20 -27.92
C ASP A 459 22.52 -13.69 -26.58
N VAL A 460 23.28 -14.55 -25.92
CA VAL A 460 23.92 -14.26 -24.63
C VAL A 460 25.40 -13.87 -24.78
N SER A 461 25.93 -13.74 -26.01
CA SER A 461 27.31 -13.39 -26.24
C SER A 461 27.69 -11.98 -25.75
N GLY A 462 26.73 -11.07 -25.69
CA GLY A 462 26.89 -9.71 -25.23
C GLY A 462 26.69 -9.50 -23.73
N ARG A 463 26.50 -10.54 -22.93
CA ARG A 463 26.23 -10.42 -21.48
C ARG A 463 27.40 -9.78 -20.71
N HIS A 464 27.06 -9.16 -19.60
CA HIS A 464 28.07 -8.51 -18.74
C HIS A 464 29.16 -9.50 -18.29
N LYS A 465 30.41 -9.04 -18.28
CA LYS A 465 31.62 -9.87 -18.02
C LYS A 465 31.61 -10.57 -16.65
N PHE A 466 30.82 -10.11 -15.68
CA PHE A 466 30.66 -10.71 -14.34
C PHE A 466 29.48 -11.66 -14.26
N SER A 467 28.71 -11.84 -15.33
CA SER A 467 27.68 -12.87 -15.40
C SER A 467 28.20 -14.16 -16.00
N ARG A 468 27.51 -15.26 -15.73
CA ARG A 468 27.89 -16.58 -16.22
C ARG A 468 26.70 -17.32 -16.81
N GLN A 469 26.90 -17.85 -18.03
CA GLN A 469 25.97 -18.77 -18.67
C GLN A 469 26.16 -20.19 -18.14
N LEU A 470 25.12 -20.80 -17.62
CA LEU A 470 25.08 -22.20 -17.24
C LEU A 470 24.85 -23.09 -18.46
N THR A 471 25.51 -24.24 -18.48
CA THR A 471 25.44 -25.19 -19.62
C THR A 471 25.32 -26.63 -19.16
N LEU A 472 24.62 -27.43 -19.95
CA LEU A 472 24.59 -28.88 -19.77
C LEU A 472 25.72 -29.55 -20.56
N PRO A 473 26.30 -30.65 -20.06
CA PRO A 473 26.05 -31.29 -18.76
C PRO A 473 26.83 -30.69 -17.58
N ARG A 474 27.71 -29.69 -17.84
CA ARG A 474 28.67 -29.16 -16.84
C ARG A 474 27.98 -28.67 -15.56
N ASP A 475 26.90 -27.94 -15.70
CA ASP A 475 26.22 -27.25 -14.59
C ASP A 475 24.91 -27.93 -14.17
N ALA A 476 24.71 -29.22 -14.55
CA ALA A 476 23.45 -29.95 -14.32
C ALA A 476 23.01 -29.98 -12.84
N GLY A 477 23.96 -30.21 -11.92
CA GLY A 477 23.68 -30.20 -10.48
C GLY A 477 23.22 -28.84 -9.98
N LEU A 478 23.96 -27.77 -10.34
CA LEU A 478 23.66 -26.40 -9.94
C LEU A 478 22.30 -25.93 -10.48
N ILE A 479 21.98 -26.29 -11.72
CA ILE A 479 20.66 -25.98 -12.33
C ILE A 479 19.55 -26.69 -11.56
N ALA A 480 19.76 -27.94 -11.16
CA ALA A 480 18.81 -28.70 -10.36
C ALA A 480 18.60 -28.09 -8.96
N ASP A 481 19.70 -27.64 -8.33
CA ASP A 481 19.64 -26.98 -7.01
C ASP A 481 18.82 -25.70 -7.07
N TYR A 482 19.07 -24.82 -8.03
CA TYR A 482 18.30 -23.55 -8.17
C TYR A 482 16.85 -23.74 -8.66
N ARG A 483 16.47 -24.90 -9.17
CA ARG A 483 15.07 -25.22 -9.46
C ARG A 483 14.29 -25.67 -8.22
N ASP A 484 14.97 -26.05 -7.15
CA ASP A 484 14.35 -26.42 -5.88
C ASP A 484 14.24 -25.20 -4.96
N PRO A 485 13.04 -24.72 -4.64
CA PRO A 485 12.88 -23.60 -3.71
C PRO A 485 13.52 -23.85 -2.35
N ARG A 486 13.64 -25.11 -1.89
CA ARG A 486 14.30 -25.42 -0.61
C ARG A 486 15.77 -25.03 -0.61
N PHE A 487 16.46 -25.15 -1.73
CA PHE A 487 17.85 -24.72 -1.84
C PHE A 487 17.97 -23.21 -1.64
N VAL A 488 17.08 -22.44 -2.28
CA VAL A 488 17.09 -20.99 -2.26
C VAL A 488 16.55 -20.42 -0.93
N LEU A 489 15.53 -21.04 -0.37
CA LEU A 489 14.77 -20.54 0.77
C LEU A 489 15.15 -21.24 2.10
N ASN A 490 16.43 -21.58 2.29
CA ASN A 490 16.96 -22.15 3.55
C ASN A 490 16.23 -23.43 4.02
N GLY A 491 15.92 -24.33 3.10
CA GLY A 491 15.20 -25.57 3.39
C GLY A 491 13.68 -25.45 3.42
N TRP A 492 13.13 -24.24 3.34
CA TRP A 492 11.69 -24.04 3.28
C TRP A 492 11.15 -24.17 1.86
N LYS A 493 10.01 -24.81 1.77
CA LYS A 493 9.16 -24.83 0.57
C LYS A 493 7.72 -24.67 1.04
N PRO A 494 6.97 -23.71 0.52
CA PRO A 494 5.55 -23.61 0.83
C PRO A 494 4.78 -24.81 0.28
N GLU A 495 3.69 -25.17 0.95
CA GLU A 495 2.80 -26.28 0.61
C GLU A 495 1.79 -25.89 -0.49
#